data_2a24272f5727483b7b5865325a15e77b
#
_entry.id   2a24272f5727483b7b5865325a15e77b
#
_cell.length_a   1.000
_cell.length_b   1.000
_cell.length_c   1.000
_cell.angle_alpha   90.00
_cell.angle_beta   90.00
_cell.angle_gamma   90.00
#
_symmetry.space_group_name_H-M   'P 1'
#
loop_
_entity.id
_entity.type
_entity.pdbx_description
1 polymer ?
#
loop_
_entity_poly.entity_id
_entity_poly.type
_entity_poly.pdbx_seq_one_letter_code
_entity_poly.pdbx_strand_id
1 'polypeptide(L)'
;EYRIDGFRLDLTKGFTQTSSTEATAGNYDASRIAILKDYNETVREVNPEAVVILEHFCDEKEESELAEEGMQLWRNLNHAYCQSAMGYPSNSDFTPLVTFGTTMPYGGWVGFMESHDEERTAFKQIAYGEGPLKSDINVRMKQLAANASFFFTAPGPKMVWQFGEMGYDVSIEEGGRTGRKPLHWEYLDNEARKGLCNTYAKLLKLRREHSELFNPGSTFSWLVKTANWTGGRFLT
;
A
#
# COMPACT_ATOMS: atom_id res chain seq x y z
N GLU A 1 11.86 -5.32 26.48
CA GLU A 1 10.75 -6.29 26.63
C GLU A 1 10.13 -6.65 25.28
N TYR A 2 9.92 -5.65 24.42
CA TYR A 2 9.35 -5.84 23.08
C TYR A 2 10.48 -5.97 22.07
N ARG A 3 10.51 -7.07 21.33
CA ARG A 3 11.44 -7.28 20.23
C ARG A 3 10.80 -6.76 18.94
N ILE A 4 10.89 -5.46 18.71
CA ILE A 4 10.35 -4.81 17.50
C ILE A 4 11.48 -4.47 16.54
N ASP A 5 11.20 -4.55 15.24
CA ASP A 5 12.16 -4.31 14.18
C ASP A 5 12.10 -2.85 13.67
N GLY A 6 11.14 -2.06 14.15
CA GLY A 6 11.00 -0.67 13.74
C GLY A 6 9.70 -0.03 14.18
N PHE A 7 9.43 1.15 13.64
CA PHE A 7 8.29 1.98 13.99
C PHE A 7 7.57 2.50 12.74
N ARG A 8 6.25 2.59 12.82
CA ARG A 8 5.46 3.45 11.94
C ARG A 8 5.00 4.65 12.76
N LEU A 9 5.41 5.84 12.33
CA LEU A 9 5.03 7.10 12.97
C LEU A 9 3.77 7.65 12.28
N ASP A 10 2.79 7.96 13.11
CA ASP A 10 1.47 8.45 12.70
C ASP A 10 1.49 9.94 12.41
N LEU A 11 0.78 10.35 11.36
CA LEU A 11 0.52 11.76 11.01
C LEU A 11 1.79 12.66 11.06
N THR A 12 2.89 12.19 10.49
CA THR A 12 4.20 12.86 10.62
C THR A 12 4.26 14.24 9.96
N LYS A 13 3.32 14.58 9.08
CA LYS A 13 3.15 15.95 8.57
C LYS A 13 2.84 16.98 9.68
N GLY A 14 2.43 16.52 10.86
CA GLY A 14 2.22 17.35 12.03
C GLY A 14 3.48 17.64 12.88
N PHE A 15 4.61 16.98 12.59
CA PHE A 15 5.89 17.18 13.30
C PHE A 15 6.63 18.40 12.76
N THR A 16 6.08 19.59 12.97
CA THR A 16 6.57 20.83 12.36
C THR A 16 6.65 21.98 13.34
N GLN A 17 7.56 22.93 13.09
CA GLN A 17 7.61 24.23 13.75
C GLN A 17 6.89 25.32 12.93
N THR A 18 6.43 24.98 11.73
CA THR A 18 5.77 25.91 10.81
C THR A 18 4.26 25.89 11.02
N SER A 19 3.65 27.05 11.21
CA SER A 19 2.20 27.15 11.25
C SER A 19 1.61 26.84 9.88
N SER A 20 0.63 25.94 9.84
CA SER A 20 -0.01 25.50 8.61
C SER A 20 -1.53 25.34 8.78
N THR A 21 -2.22 25.25 7.65
CA THR A 21 -3.64 24.88 7.57
C THR A 21 -3.74 23.49 6.92
N GLU A 22 -4.92 22.90 6.90
CA GLU A 22 -5.17 21.64 6.21
C GLU A 22 -4.70 21.68 4.74
N ALA A 23 -4.94 22.81 4.05
CA ALA A 23 -4.54 23.02 2.65
C ALA A 23 -3.02 23.16 2.44
N THR A 24 -2.25 23.54 3.47
CA THR A 24 -0.81 23.80 3.37
C THR A 24 0.05 22.83 4.17
N ALA A 25 -0.56 21.96 4.97
CA ALA A 25 0.17 21.02 5.84
C ALA A 25 1.06 20.04 5.07
N GLY A 26 0.73 19.74 3.81
CA GLY A 26 1.53 18.90 2.92
C GLY A 26 2.63 19.62 2.14
N ASN A 27 2.75 20.95 2.25
CA ASN A 27 3.81 21.69 1.57
C ASN A 27 5.18 21.37 2.16
N TYR A 28 6.23 21.53 1.36
CA TYR A 28 7.62 21.34 1.80
C TYR A 28 7.96 22.13 3.06
N ASP A 29 8.53 21.45 4.07
CA ASP A 29 8.87 22.04 5.37
C ASP A 29 10.20 21.51 5.91
N ALA A 30 11.24 22.33 5.81
CA ALA A 30 12.58 22.00 6.30
C ALA A 30 12.64 21.77 7.83
N SER A 31 11.75 22.42 8.61
CA SER A 31 11.70 22.20 10.06
C SER A 31 11.20 20.81 10.42
N ARG A 32 10.25 20.31 9.66
CA ARG A 32 9.72 18.96 9.81
C ARG A 32 10.75 17.91 9.42
N ILE A 33 11.46 18.13 8.31
CA ILE A 33 12.56 17.25 7.89
C ILE A 33 13.60 17.13 9.01
N ALA A 34 14.02 18.24 9.60
CA ALA A 34 15.01 18.25 10.68
C ALA A 34 14.55 17.44 11.89
N ILE A 35 13.29 17.61 12.32
CA ILE A 35 12.72 16.87 13.44
C ILE A 35 12.68 15.36 13.13
N LEU A 36 12.21 14.97 11.94
CA LEU A 36 12.08 13.55 11.58
C LEU A 36 13.45 12.86 11.40
N LYS A 37 14.47 13.60 10.92
CA LYS A 37 15.85 13.11 10.89
C LYS A 37 16.38 12.83 12.29
N ASP A 38 16.17 13.73 13.25
CA ASP A 38 16.57 13.57 14.65
C ASP A 38 15.90 12.32 15.29
N TYR A 39 14.61 12.10 15.02
CA TYR A 39 13.91 10.87 15.44
C TYR A 39 14.55 9.62 14.82
N ASN A 40 14.83 9.65 13.52
CA ASN A 40 15.43 8.51 12.81
C ASN A 40 16.83 8.18 13.33
N GLU A 41 17.66 9.21 13.55
CA GLU A 41 19.01 9.06 14.13
C GLU A 41 18.94 8.42 15.51
N THR A 42 18.08 8.94 16.41
CA THR A 42 17.88 8.38 17.76
C THR A 42 17.47 6.91 17.74
N VAL A 43 16.56 6.52 16.84
CA VAL A 43 16.16 5.11 16.68
C VAL A 43 17.32 4.26 16.22
N ARG A 44 18.11 4.74 15.24
CA ARG A 44 19.23 3.99 14.66
C ARG A 44 20.47 3.93 15.54
N GLU A 45 20.65 4.87 16.46
CA GLU A 45 21.67 4.76 17.52
C GLU A 45 21.47 3.53 18.39
N VAL A 46 20.21 3.14 18.63
CA VAL A 46 19.86 1.95 19.42
C VAL A 46 19.85 0.67 18.56
N ASN A 47 19.30 0.76 17.36
CA ASN A 47 19.25 -0.34 16.40
C ASN A 47 19.46 0.18 14.96
N PRO A 48 20.69 0.05 14.41
CA PRO A 48 20.99 0.52 13.05
C PRO A 48 20.15 -0.08 11.93
N GLU A 49 19.61 -1.29 12.17
CA GLU A 49 18.75 -2.00 11.20
C GLU A 49 17.26 -1.68 11.37
N ALA A 50 16.90 -0.78 12.29
CA ALA A 50 15.50 -0.46 12.54
C ALA A 50 14.84 0.15 11.31
N VAL A 51 13.62 -0.31 11.01
CA VAL A 51 12.78 0.24 9.96
C VAL A 51 11.96 1.40 10.53
N VAL A 52 12.06 2.58 9.92
CA VAL A 52 11.26 3.76 10.28
C VAL A 52 10.34 4.10 9.10
N ILE A 53 9.05 3.98 9.32
CA ILE A 53 8.01 4.24 8.32
C ILE A 53 7.21 5.47 8.75
N LEU A 54 6.98 6.39 7.82
CA LEU A 54 6.26 7.63 8.08
C LEU A 54 4.91 7.62 7.36
N GLU A 55 3.84 7.88 8.10
CA GLU A 55 2.59 8.32 7.48
C GLU A 55 2.71 9.83 7.23
N HIS A 56 3.13 10.20 6.02
CA HIS A 56 3.57 11.56 5.74
C HIS A 56 2.64 12.31 4.79
N PHE A 57 2.49 11.82 3.56
CA PHE A 57 1.62 12.39 2.52
C PHE A 57 1.86 13.88 2.29
N CYS A 58 3.11 14.24 2.07
CA CYS A 58 3.57 15.60 1.84
C CYS A 58 4.15 15.76 0.42
N ASP A 59 4.81 16.90 0.20
CA ASP A 59 5.53 17.20 -1.03
C ASP A 59 6.56 16.09 -1.36
N GLU A 60 6.62 15.66 -2.62
CA GLU A 60 7.49 14.53 -3.04
C GLU A 60 8.97 14.84 -2.83
N LYS A 61 9.38 16.11 -2.94
CA LYS A 61 10.77 16.49 -2.66
C LYS A 61 11.12 16.24 -1.19
N GLU A 62 10.22 16.59 -0.28
CA GLU A 62 10.41 16.34 1.16
C GLU A 62 10.43 14.84 1.45
N GLU A 63 9.48 14.08 0.88
CA GLU A 63 9.46 12.62 1.02
C GLU A 63 10.75 11.98 0.50
N SER A 64 11.29 12.47 -0.62
CA SER A 64 12.56 11.99 -1.17
C SER A 64 13.74 12.26 -0.26
N GLU A 65 13.83 13.45 0.33
CA GLU A 65 14.90 13.82 1.29
C GLU A 65 14.85 12.94 2.55
N LEU A 66 13.65 12.61 3.05
CA LEU A 66 13.47 11.69 4.18
C LEU A 66 13.83 10.25 3.82
N ALA A 67 13.50 9.82 2.61
CA ALA A 67 13.85 8.49 2.13
C ALA A 67 15.36 8.32 1.86
N GLU A 68 16.07 9.37 1.45
CA GLU A 68 17.54 9.38 1.32
C GLU A 68 18.24 9.14 2.68
N GLU A 69 17.60 9.52 3.78
CA GLU A 69 18.06 9.22 5.16
C GLU A 69 17.65 7.80 5.62
N GLY A 70 17.11 6.99 4.74
CA GLY A 70 16.74 5.60 5.01
C GLY A 70 15.38 5.40 5.67
N MET A 71 14.57 6.45 5.80
CA MET A 71 13.16 6.30 6.20
C MET A 71 12.30 5.82 5.04
N GLN A 72 11.14 5.23 5.35
CA GLN A 72 10.18 4.79 4.35
C GLN A 72 8.87 5.56 4.50
N LEU A 73 8.26 5.92 3.38
CA LEU A 73 7.05 6.73 3.33
C LEU A 73 5.87 5.86 2.91
N TRP A 74 4.73 5.97 3.59
CA TRP A 74 3.51 5.30 3.18
C TRP A 74 3.00 5.84 1.85
N ARG A 75 2.68 4.91 0.92
CA ARG A 75 2.13 5.22 -0.39
C ARG A 75 0.74 4.60 -0.54
N ASN A 76 -0.28 5.44 -0.36
CA ASN A 76 -1.68 5.03 -0.43
C ASN A 76 -2.13 4.84 -1.89
N LEU A 77 -2.56 3.62 -2.23
CA LEU A 77 -3.09 3.26 -3.54
C LEU A 77 -4.51 2.70 -3.46
N ASN A 78 -5.15 2.83 -2.29
CA ASN A 78 -6.48 2.27 -2.05
C ASN A 78 -7.48 2.70 -3.13
N HIS A 79 -7.54 3.99 -3.47
CA HIS A 79 -8.48 4.48 -4.48
C HIS A 79 -8.33 3.74 -5.82
N ALA A 80 -7.12 3.66 -6.36
CA ALA A 80 -6.85 3.01 -7.63
C ALA A 80 -7.18 1.51 -7.60
N TYR A 81 -6.82 0.82 -6.52
CA TYR A 81 -7.12 -0.61 -6.35
C TYR A 81 -8.61 -0.87 -6.10
N CYS A 82 -9.32 0.00 -5.39
CA CYS A 82 -10.78 -0.06 -5.27
C CYS A 82 -11.46 0.12 -6.62
N GLN A 83 -11.05 1.10 -7.44
CA GLN A 83 -11.59 1.30 -8.79
C GLN A 83 -11.39 0.04 -9.65
N SER A 84 -10.17 -0.53 -9.65
CA SER A 84 -9.89 -1.78 -10.35
C SER A 84 -10.72 -2.95 -9.80
N ALA A 85 -10.84 -3.07 -8.49
CA ALA A 85 -11.62 -4.14 -7.84
C ALA A 85 -13.11 -4.08 -8.21
N MET A 86 -13.68 -2.89 -8.32
CA MET A 86 -15.07 -2.66 -8.72
C MET A 86 -15.33 -2.85 -10.22
N GLY A 87 -14.28 -2.90 -11.06
CA GLY A 87 -14.41 -3.00 -12.52
C GLY A 87 -14.43 -1.66 -13.25
N TYR A 88 -14.09 -0.56 -12.58
CA TYR A 88 -14.07 0.77 -13.18
C TYR A 88 -12.68 1.12 -13.74
N PRO A 89 -12.54 1.47 -15.04
CA PRO A 89 -11.26 1.87 -15.61
C PRO A 89 -10.79 3.24 -15.13
N SER A 90 -11.72 4.16 -14.83
CA SER A 90 -11.41 5.51 -14.36
C SER A 90 -10.69 5.47 -13.02
N ASN A 91 -9.63 6.27 -12.89
CA ASN A 91 -8.86 6.42 -11.65
C ASN A 91 -8.25 5.12 -11.11
N SER A 92 -8.01 4.13 -11.98
CA SER A 92 -7.39 2.85 -11.63
C SER A 92 -5.93 2.74 -12.07
N ASP A 93 -5.20 3.85 -12.06
CA ASP A 93 -3.77 3.92 -12.41
C ASP A 93 -2.90 3.39 -11.26
N PHE A 94 -2.12 2.34 -11.52
CA PHE A 94 -1.19 1.75 -10.55
C PHE A 94 0.23 2.31 -10.65
N THR A 95 0.48 3.22 -11.59
CA THR A 95 1.82 3.82 -11.80
C THR A 95 2.43 4.37 -10.50
N PRO A 96 1.66 5.03 -9.59
CA PRO A 96 2.22 5.56 -8.34
C PRO A 96 2.73 4.52 -7.34
N LEU A 97 2.61 3.22 -7.62
CA LEU A 97 3.15 2.15 -6.77
C LEU A 97 4.68 2.05 -6.84
N VAL A 98 5.29 2.55 -7.92
CA VAL A 98 6.73 2.44 -8.16
C VAL A 98 7.40 3.80 -8.22
N THR A 99 8.69 3.82 -7.90
CA THR A 99 9.50 5.05 -7.85
C THR A 99 10.08 5.45 -9.21
N PHE A 100 9.87 4.68 -10.27
CA PHE A 100 10.41 4.97 -11.59
C PHE A 100 9.88 6.29 -12.16
N GLY A 101 10.79 7.16 -12.59
CA GLY A 101 10.45 8.46 -13.14
C GLY A 101 10.14 9.53 -12.11
N THR A 102 10.41 9.26 -10.84
CA THR A 102 10.30 10.20 -9.72
C THR A 102 11.67 10.49 -9.11
N THR A 103 11.73 11.41 -8.16
CA THR A 103 12.94 11.67 -7.35
C THR A 103 13.09 10.70 -6.18
N MET A 104 12.05 9.93 -5.88
CA MET A 104 12.03 8.99 -4.76
C MET A 104 13.06 7.86 -4.96
N PRO A 105 13.96 7.62 -3.99
CA PRO A 105 14.89 6.50 -4.07
C PRO A 105 14.14 5.15 -4.05
N TYR A 106 14.76 4.13 -4.63
CA TYR A 106 14.21 2.78 -4.58
C TYR A 106 13.96 2.31 -3.15
N GLY A 107 12.77 1.77 -2.90
CA GLY A 107 12.39 1.32 -1.56
C GLY A 107 11.89 2.42 -0.62
N GLY A 108 11.92 3.69 -1.05
CA GLY A 108 11.43 4.81 -0.25
C GLY A 108 9.92 4.80 0.00
N TRP A 109 9.14 4.22 -0.90
CA TRP A 109 7.70 4.05 -0.66
C TRP A 109 7.32 2.64 -0.23
N VAL A 110 6.53 2.54 0.85
CA VAL A 110 5.78 1.34 1.24
C VAL A 110 4.38 1.44 0.68
N GLY A 111 4.13 0.77 -0.43
CA GLY A 111 2.82 0.78 -1.09
C GLY A 111 1.79 -0.09 -0.35
N PHE A 112 0.54 0.35 -0.32
CA PHE A 112 -0.57 -0.44 0.22
C PHE A 112 -1.87 -0.26 -0.55
N MET A 113 -2.67 -1.33 -0.60
CA MET A 113 -4.02 -1.33 -1.17
C MET A 113 -5.09 -1.02 -0.13
N GLU A 114 -4.84 -1.37 1.11
CA GLU A 114 -5.74 -1.21 2.26
C GLU A 114 -4.93 -0.88 3.51
N SER A 115 -5.53 -0.13 4.43
CA SER A 115 -5.01 0.12 5.77
C SER A 115 -6.15 0.15 6.80
N HIS A 116 -5.86 0.62 8.02
CA HIS A 116 -6.87 0.85 9.05
C HIS A 116 -7.74 2.09 8.75
N ASP A 117 -7.32 2.96 7.84
CA ASP A 117 -8.00 4.21 7.50
C ASP A 117 -8.81 4.15 6.20
N GLU A 118 -8.53 3.18 5.32
CA GLU A 118 -9.22 3.06 4.04
C GLU A 118 -10.25 1.94 4.02
N GLU A 119 -11.28 2.12 3.19
CA GLU A 119 -12.29 1.09 2.97
C GLU A 119 -11.70 -0.14 2.27
N ARG A 120 -12.22 -1.31 2.61
CA ARG A 120 -11.80 -2.59 2.04
C ARG A 120 -12.16 -2.70 0.56
N THR A 121 -11.22 -3.18 -0.24
CA THR A 121 -11.43 -3.41 -1.68
C THR A 121 -12.56 -4.41 -1.93
N ALA A 122 -12.64 -5.47 -1.12
CA ALA A 122 -13.72 -6.47 -1.22
C ALA A 122 -15.08 -5.91 -0.80
N PHE A 123 -15.16 -5.02 0.19
CA PHE A 123 -16.39 -4.31 0.53
C PHE A 123 -16.83 -3.41 -0.62
N LYS A 124 -15.90 -2.66 -1.23
CA LYS A 124 -16.19 -1.83 -2.40
C LYS A 124 -16.80 -2.63 -3.56
N GLN A 125 -16.31 -3.85 -3.80
CA GLN A 125 -16.91 -4.75 -4.81
C GLN A 125 -18.38 -5.04 -4.51
N ILE A 126 -18.71 -5.40 -3.26
CA ILE A 126 -20.09 -5.72 -2.87
C ILE A 126 -21.00 -4.50 -2.99
N ALA A 127 -20.52 -3.35 -2.54
CA ALA A 127 -21.32 -2.13 -2.51
C ALA A 127 -21.50 -1.51 -3.91
N TYR A 128 -20.45 -1.48 -4.71
CA TYR A 128 -20.38 -0.66 -5.93
C TYR A 128 -19.82 -1.39 -7.16
N GLY A 129 -19.53 -2.69 -7.09
CA GLY A 129 -18.95 -3.45 -8.20
C GLY A 129 -19.89 -3.56 -9.40
N GLU A 130 -19.31 -3.63 -10.60
CA GLU A 130 -20.05 -3.82 -11.84
C GLU A 130 -20.37 -5.30 -12.09
N GLY A 131 -21.62 -5.55 -12.51
CA GLY A 131 -22.05 -6.89 -12.92
C GLY A 131 -21.73 -7.98 -11.89
N PRO A 132 -21.07 -9.08 -12.28
CA PRO A 132 -20.79 -10.21 -11.38
C PRO A 132 -19.77 -9.86 -10.28
N LEU A 133 -19.01 -8.77 -10.40
CA LEU A 133 -18.14 -8.29 -9.31
C LEU A 133 -18.93 -7.89 -8.07
N LYS A 134 -20.21 -7.55 -8.21
CA LYS A 134 -21.07 -7.22 -7.08
C LYS A 134 -21.64 -8.46 -6.38
N SER A 135 -21.95 -9.53 -7.11
CA SER A 135 -22.77 -10.63 -6.63
C SER A 135 -22.07 -12.00 -6.58
N ASP A 136 -21.03 -12.23 -7.38
CA ASP A 136 -20.36 -13.52 -7.48
C ASP A 136 -19.01 -13.50 -6.76
N ILE A 137 -18.91 -14.24 -5.66
CA ILE A 137 -17.68 -14.32 -4.86
C ILE A 137 -16.50 -14.88 -5.66
N ASN A 138 -16.72 -15.80 -6.60
CA ASN A 138 -15.64 -16.36 -7.40
C ASN A 138 -15.04 -15.31 -8.33
N VAL A 139 -15.88 -14.45 -8.92
CA VAL A 139 -15.46 -13.35 -9.78
C VAL A 139 -14.75 -12.28 -8.94
N ARG A 140 -15.30 -11.94 -7.76
CA ARG A 140 -14.66 -10.99 -6.83
C ARG A 140 -13.25 -11.41 -6.45
N MET A 141 -13.09 -12.66 -5.98
CA MET A 141 -11.77 -13.14 -5.52
C MET A 141 -10.76 -13.26 -6.66
N LYS A 142 -11.20 -13.60 -7.88
CA LYS A 142 -10.32 -13.59 -9.06
C LYS A 142 -9.84 -12.17 -9.41
N GLN A 143 -10.72 -11.17 -9.32
CA GLN A 143 -10.33 -9.78 -9.55
C GLN A 143 -9.34 -9.27 -8.49
N LEU A 144 -9.56 -9.62 -7.21
CA LEU A 144 -8.61 -9.28 -6.14
C LEU A 144 -7.27 -10.01 -6.33
N ALA A 145 -7.27 -11.25 -6.81
CA ALA A 145 -6.05 -11.98 -7.15
C ALA A 145 -5.28 -11.31 -8.31
N ALA A 146 -5.98 -10.79 -9.32
CA ALA A 146 -5.35 -10.02 -10.39
C ALA A 146 -4.73 -8.72 -9.85
N ASN A 147 -5.43 -7.98 -8.99
CA ASN A 147 -4.90 -6.79 -8.32
C ASN A 147 -3.65 -7.13 -7.49
N ALA A 148 -3.69 -8.21 -6.70
CA ALA A 148 -2.56 -8.70 -5.91
C ALA A 148 -1.36 -9.07 -6.80
N SER A 149 -1.60 -9.62 -7.98
CA SER A 149 -0.54 -9.95 -8.92
C SER A 149 0.24 -8.72 -9.35
N PHE A 150 -0.43 -7.64 -9.77
CA PHE A 150 0.23 -6.37 -10.09
C PHE A 150 0.90 -5.74 -8.86
N PHE A 151 0.27 -5.83 -7.70
CA PHE A 151 0.79 -5.24 -6.48
C PHE A 151 2.10 -5.88 -6.03
N PHE A 152 2.14 -7.21 -5.95
CA PHE A 152 3.30 -7.94 -5.43
C PHE A 152 4.42 -8.13 -6.46
N THR A 153 4.13 -8.09 -7.75
CA THR A 153 5.19 -8.19 -8.78
C THR A 153 5.84 -6.85 -9.09
N ALA A 154 5.24 -5.73 -8.69
CA ALA A 154 5.91 -4.43 -8.73
C ALA A 154 7.04 -4.34 -7.70
N PRO A 155 8.19 -3.69 -8.02
CA PRO A 155 9.29 -3.52 -7.07
C PRO A 155 8.92 -2.63 -5.86
N GLY A 156 9.80 -2.63 -4.85
CA GLY A 156 9.66 -1.86 -3.62
C GLY A 156 8.85 -2.56 -2.51
N PRO A 157 8.92 -2.05 -1.28
CA PRO A 157 8.23 -2.57 -0.11
C PRO A 157 6.71 -2.52 -0.24
N LYS A 158 6.03 -3.45 0.43
CA LYS A 158 4.57 -3.56 0.41
C LYS A 158 4.03 -3.82 1.81
N MET A 159 2.93 -3.17 2.15
CA MET A 159 2.15 -3.48 3.35
C MET A 159 0.87 -4.23 2.94
N VAL A 160 0.58 -5.31 3.66
CA VAL A 160 -0.71 -6.03 3.58
C VAL A 160 -1.48 -5.75 4.85
N TRP A 161 -2.67 -5.19 4.71
CA TRP A 161 -3.55 -5.02 5.86
C TRP A 161 -4.29 -6.32 6.16
N GLN A 162 -4.55 -6.57 7.47
CA GLN A 162 -5.10 -7.83 7.98
C GLN A 162 -6.34 -8.29 7.20
N PHE A 163 -6.35 -9.58 6.86
CA PHE A 163 -7.41 -10.28 6.11
C PHE A 163 -7.65 -9.79 4.68
N GLY A 164 -6.88 -8.84 4.14
CA GLY A 164 -6.94 -8.46 2.73
C GLY A 164 -6.66 -9.65 1.82
N GLU A 165 -5.78 -10.57 2.25
CA GLU A 165 -5.45 -11.82 1.55
C GLU A 165 -6.62 -12.83 1.49
N MET A 166 -7.66 -12.63 2.30
CA MET A 166 -8.90 -13.42 2.27
C MET A 166 -10.08 -12.67 1.67
N GLY A 167 -9.84 -11.46 1.14
CA GLY A 167 -10.90 -10.60 0.61
C GLY A 167 -11.86 -10.15 1.70
N TYR A 168 -11.34 -9.60 2.78
CA TYR A 168 -12.13 -9.09 3.90
C TYR A 168 -13.10 -8.01 3.44
N ASP A 169 -14.39 -8.22 3.64
CA ASP A 169 -15.47 -7.44 3.07
C ASP A 169 -16.39 -6.76 4.10
N VAL A 170 -15.92 -6.65 5.35
CA VAL A 170 -16.57 -5.84 6.39
C VAL A 170 -16.15 -4.38 6.21
N SER A 171 -17.13 -3.47 6.18
CA SER A 171 -16.87 -2.03 6.05
C SER A 171 -15.99 -1.50 7.18
N ILE A 172 -15.17 -0.49 6.87
CA ILE A 172 -14.44 0.28 7.88
C ILE A 172 -15.40 0.98 8.88
N GLU A 173 -16.64 1.23 8.48
CA GLU A 173 -17.65 1.86 9.34
C GLU A 173 -18.37 0.86 10.27
N GLU A 174 -18.15 -0.45 10.13
CA GLU A 174 -18.74 -1.47 10.99
C GLU A 174 -18.28 -1.28 12.45
N GLY A 175 -19.24 -1.06 13.34
CA GLY A 175 -18.96 -0.75 14.76
C GLY A 175 -18.32 0.62 14.99
N GLY A 176 -18.37 1.50 13.97
CA GLY A 176 -17.70 2.80 13.93
C GLY A 176 -16.29 2.72 13.35
N ARG A 177 -15.83 3.82 12.75
CA ARG A 177 -14.54 3.87 12.01
C ARG A 177 -13.34 3.35 12.82
N THR A 178 -13.24 3.73 14.08
CA THR A 178 -12.18 3.31 14.99
C THR A 178 -12.56 2.07 15.83
N GLY A 179 -13.76 1.53 15.62
CA GLY A 179 -14.28 0.37 16.32
C GLY A 179 -13.54 -0.92 15.95
N ARG A 180 -13.54 -1.86 16.89
CA ARG A 180 -12.96 -3.19 16.65
C ARG A 180 -13.73 -3.91 15.55
N LYS A 181 -13.01 -4.40 14.55
CA LYS A 181 -13.59 -5.18 13.45
C LYS A 181 -13.66 -6.68 13.80
N PRO A 182 -14.73 -7.39 13.39
CA PRO A 182 -14.84 -8.81 13.64
C PRO A 182 -13.74 -9.61 12.94
N LEU A 183 -13.34 -10.72 13.56
CA LEU A 183 -12.39 -11.67 13.00
C LEU A 183 -13.16 -12.75 12.24
N HIS A 184 -12.79 -12.99 11.00
CA HIS A 184 -13.46 -13.94 10.10
C HIS A 184 -12.49 -15.04 9.62
N TRP A 185 -11.98 -15.86 10.55
CA TRP A 185 -11.12 -17.00 10.20
C TRP A 185 -11.83 -18.05 9.35
N GLU A 186 -13.16 -18.17 9.49
CA GLU A 186 -14.03 -19.04 8.68
C GLU A 186 -14.06 -18.65 7.19
N TYR A 187 -13.55 -17.49 6.82
CA TYR A 187 -13.36 -17.14 5.39
C TYR A 187 -12.50 -18.15 4.65
N LEU A 188 -11.59 -18.83 5.33
CA LEU A 188 -10.77 -19.89 4.73
C LEU A 188 -11.54 -21.19 4.44
N ASP A 189 -12.77 -21.35 4.93
CA ASP A 189 -13.66 -22.45 4.58
C ASP A 189 -14.30 -22.25 3.20
N ASN A 190 -14.25 -21.03 2.65
CA ASN A 190 -14.72 -20.72 1.31
C ASN A 190 -13.59 -20.89 0.29
N GLU A 191 -13.78 -21.75 -0.71
CA GLU A 191 -12.76 -22.10 -1.70
C GLU A 191 -12.28 -20.91 -2.56
N ALA A 192 -13.14 -19.93 -2.86
CA ALA A 192 -12.75 -18.75 -3.62
C ALA A 192 -11.82 -17.84 -2.79
N ARG A 193 -12.12 -17.62 -1.50
CA ARG A 193 -11.28 -16.84 -0.57
C ARG A 193 -9.96 -17.55 -0.28
N LYS A 194 -10.00 -18.85 -0.07
CA LYS A 194 -8.81 -19.70 0.07
C LYS A 194 -7.92 -19.64 -1.18
N GLY A 195 -8.53 -19.60 -2.37
CA GLY A 195 -7.81 -19.39 -3.63
C GLY A 195 -7.09 -18.04 -3.69
N LEU A 196 -7.72 -16.98 -3.20
CA LEU A 196 -7.09 -15.66 -3.07
C LEU A 196 -5.90 -15.70 -2.10
N CYS A 197 -6.09 -16.26 -0.90
CA CYS A 197 -5.04 -16.42 0.10
C CYS A 197 -3.84 -17.19 -0.46
N ASN A 198 -4.08 -18.29 -1.18
CA ASN A 198 -3.05 -19.07 -1.86
C ASN A 198 -2.32 -18.25 -2.94
N THR A 199 -2.99 -17.31 -3.61
CA THR A 199 -2.36 -16.42 -4.58
C THR A 199 -1.40 -15.47 -3.87
N TYR A 200 -1.80 -14.84 -2.77
CA TYR A 200 -0.91 -14.01 -1.94
C TYR A 200 0.31 -14.80 -1.48
N ALA A 201 0.11 -16.01 -0.94
CA ALA A 201 1.19 -16.86 -0.48
C ALA A 201 2.22 -17.18 -1.60
N LYS A 202 1.73 -17.49 -2.82
CA LYS A 202 2.59 -17.77 -3.98
C LYS A 202 3.36 -16.52 -4.43
N LEU A 203 2.72 -15.36 -4.46
CA LEU A 203 3.36 -14.11 -4.84
C LEU A 203 4.43 -13.66 -3.82
N LEU A 204 4.15 -13.80 -2.53
CA LEU A 204 5.13 -13.54 -1.46
C LEU A 204 6.29 -14.54 -1.51
N LYS A 205 6.00 -15.80 -1.80
CA LYS A 205 7.05 -16.82 -2.01
C LYS A 205 7.93 -16.45 -3.20
N LEU A 206 7.34 -16.05 -4.34
CA LEU A 206 8.07 -15.60 -5.53
C LEU A 206 9.02 -14.43 -5.18
N ARG A 207 8.53 -13.41 -4.47
CA ARG A 207 9.36 -12.28 -4.04
C ARG A 207 10.54 -12.68 -3.16
N ARG A 208 10.33 -13.65 -2.27
CA ARG A 208 11.37 -14.13 -1.35
C ARG A 208 12.41 -14.98 -2.08
N GLU A 209 11.98 -15.87 -2.97
CA GLU A 209 12.85 -16.84 -3.67
C GLU A 209 13.60 -16.19 -4.84
N HIS A 210 13.07 -15.09 -5.38
CA HIS A 210 13.63 -14.35 -6.50
C HIS A 210 13.80 -12.87 -6.17
N SER A 211 14.38 -12.59 -5.00
CA SER A 211 14.57 -11.21 -4.51
C SER A 211 15.40 -10.35 -5.48
N GLU A 212 16.27 -10.99 -6.27
CA GLU A 212 17.06 -10.35 -7.32
C GLU A 212 16.22 -9.66 -8.40
N LEU A 213 14.99 -10.12 -8.64
CA LEU A 213 14.06 -9.50 -9.60
C LEU A 213 13.42 -8.21 -9.06
N PHE A 214 13.52 -7.95 -7.78
CA PHE A 214 12.82 -6.87 -7.09
C PHE A 214 13.78 -5.85 -6.46
N ASN A 215 15.03 -5.82 -6.87
CA ASN A 215 16.04 -4.90 -6.37
C ASN A 215 16.32 -3.74 -7.36
N PRO A 216 17.07 -2.69 -6.98
CA PRO A 216 17.29 -1.50 -7.81
C PRO A 216 17.91 -1.76 -9.19
N GLY A 217 18.67 -2.84 -9.34
CA GLY A 217 19.34 -3.21 -10.59
C GLY A 217 18.48 -3.99 -11.57
N SER A 218 17.25 -4.34 -11.21
CA SER A 218 16.38 -5.17 -12.04
C SER A 218 15.78 -4.37 -13.19
N THR A 219 15.66 -5.00 -14.36
CA THR A 219 14.87 -4.46 -15.47
C THR A 219 13.39 -4.62 -15.15
N PHE A 220 12.64 -3.53 -15.24
CA PHE A 220 11.22 -3.51 -14.96
C PHE A 220 10.48 -2.63 -15.97
N SER A 221 9.41 -3.14 -16.53
CA SER A 221 8.53 -2.39 -17.43
C SER A 221 7.07 -2.76 -17.14
N TRP A 222 6.19 -1.79 -17.14
CA TRP A 222 4.76 -2.05 -17.00
C TRP A 222 3.88 -1.03 -17.71
N LEU A 223 2.66 -1.46 -18.02
CA LEU A 223 1.61 -0.66 -18.63
C LEU A 223 0.34 -0.83 -17.78
N VAL A 224 0.15 0.06 -16.82
CA VAL A 224 -0.91 -0.07 -15.77
C VAL A 224 -1.78 1.18 -15.63
N LYS A 225 -1.61 2.16 -16.51
CA LYS A 225 -2.44 3.38 -16.52
C LYS A 225 -3.87 3.09 -16.94
N THR A 226 -4.78 3.95 -16.54
CA THR A 226 -6.19 3.91 -16.94
C THR A 226 -6.39 3.83 -18.45
N ALA A 227 -5.60 4.56 -19.23
CA ALA A 227 -5.64 4.54 -20.70
C ALA A 227 -5.39 3.15 -21.32
N ASN A 228 -4.79 2.23 -20.58
CA ASN A 228 -4.48 0.88 -21.05
C ASN A 228 -5.55 -0.15 -20.68
N TRP A 229 -6.65 0.26 -20.07
CA TRP A 229 -7.68 -0.65 -19.56
C TRP A 229 -8.26 -1.57 -20.64
N THR A 230 -8.62 -1.00 -21.80
CA THR A 230 -9.19 -1.76 -22.92
C THR A 230 -8.17 -2.64 -23.64
N GLY A 231 -6.92 -2.22 -23.70
CA GLY A 231 -5.81 -2.99 -24.27
C GLY A 231 -5.19 -4.01 -23.33
N GLY A 232 -5.68 -4.06 -22.09
CA GLY A 232 -5.11 -4.86 -21.02
C GLY A 232 -3.93 -4.18 -20.35
N ARG A 233 -3.58 -4.70 -19.17
CA ARG A 233 -2.42 -4.25 -18.40
C ARG A 233 -1.40 -5.37 -18.34
N PHE A 234 -0.13 -5.00 -18.38
CA PHE A 234 0.95 -6.00 -18.24
C PHE A 234 2.14 -5.43 -17.47
N LEU A 235 2.95 -6.36 -16.99
CA LEU A 235 4.18 -6.14 -16.27
C LEU A 235 5.21 -7.15 -16.76
N THR A 236 6.41 -6.68 -17.02
CA THR A 236 7.58 -7.51 -17.39
C THR A 236 8.82 -7.07 -16.65
#